data_fa792adb9ec1f43c87d03895c1452a11
#
_entry.id   fa792adb9ec1f43c87d03895c1452a11
#
_cell.length_a   1.000
_cell.length_b   1.000
_cell.length_c   1.000
_cell.angle_alpha   90.00
_cell.angle_beta   90.00
_cell.angle_gamma   90.00
#
_symmetry.space_group_name_H-M   'P 1'
#
loop_
_entity.id
_entity.type
_entity.pdbx_description
1 polymer ?
#
loop_
_entity_poly.entity_id
_entity_poly.type
_entity_poly.pdbx_seq_one_letter_code
_entity_poly.pdbx_strand_id
1 'polypeptide(L)'
;MKAYEYITGKQAQWALNRDIPLISSEGDKGQPAYTPELNQNLFEPLSLDTRKSFEQGDGGELSGNPAKMQAVHSSSALGVNIFQYWQNIGQVSAVASACGFCRKGNAVSEKIVFEDKYPVDNNSDIFRKAPNIDVVFHNNDSSQFKRFAVECKFSEAYGSQKHNGLKPAYLELIQLWSDIPNLYNFAKSICPDENFIYLHSAQLIKHVLGLKRKFGKNGFRLLYLWYDVFGKEGAVHRDEIDKFYEIAKADGIYFSAMSYQRLILVLSKEYRQEHTSYIKYVSERYL
;
A
#
# COMPACT_ATOMS: atom_id res chain seq x y z
N MET A 1 -10.22 -22.51 -4.88
CA MET A 1 -9.43 -21.90 -3.78
C MET A 1 -9.76 -20.43 -3.76
N LYS A 2 -10.07 -19.88 -2.61
CA LYS A 2 -10.28 -18.42 -2.45
C LYS A 2 -8.95 -17.68 -2.53
N ALA A 3 -8.98 -16.42 -2.96
CA ALA A 3 -7.77 -15.60 -3.11
C ALA A 3 -6.99 -15.47 -1.80
N TYR A 4 -7.69 -15.22 -0.70
CA TYR A 4 -7.07 -15.16 0.64
C TYR A 4 -6.32 -16.45 1.00
N GLU A 5 -6.97 -17.61 0.80
CA GLU A 5 -6.37 -18.93 1.07
C GLU A 5 -5.16 -19.21 0.17
N TYR A 6 -5.23 -18.78 -1.09
CA TYR A 6 -4.09 -18.89 -2.02
C TYR A 6 -2.88 -18.10 -1.53
N ILE A 7 -3.08 -16.83 -1.16
CA ILE A 7 -1.99 -15.96 -0.69
C ILE A 7 -1.39 -16.50 0.60
N THR A 8 -2.22 -16.79 1.60
CA THR A 8 -1.75 -17.27 2.90
C THR A 8 -1.07 -18.63 2.80
N GLY A 9 -1.61 -19.54 2.00
CA GLY A 9 -0.98 -20.85 1.75
C GLY A 9 0.39 -20.73 1.07
N LYS A 10 0.52 -19.82 0.10
CA LYS A 10 1.81 -19.54 -0.57
C LYS A 10 2.84 -18.99 0.42
N GLN A 11 2.45 -18.08 1.30
CA GLN A 11 3.34 -17.53 2.31
C GLN A 11 3.72 -18.55 3.39
N ALA A 12 2.79 -19.43 3.79
CA ALA A 12 3.11 -20.55 4.69
C ALA A 12 4.10 -21.53 4.06
N GLN A 13 3.95 -21.84 2.76
CA GLN A 13 4.90 -22.68 2.03
C GLN A 13 6.27 -22.01 1.91
N TRP A 14 6.33 -20.69 1.71
CA TRP A 14 7.60 -19.96 1.72
C TRP A 14 8.32 -20.07 3.07
N ALA A 15 7.58 -19.94 4.19
CA ALA A 15 8.14 -20.10 5.54
C ALA A 15 8.66 -21.53 5.77
N LEU A 16 7.87 -22.54 5.37
CA LEU A 16 8.26 -23.94 5.47
C LEU A 16 9.57 -24.23 4.70
N ASN A 17 9.70 -23.73 3.49
CA ASN A 17 10.90 -23.90 2.66
C ASN A 17 12.17 -23.23 3.24
N ARG A 18 12.00 -22.44 4.29
CA ARG A 18 13.08 -21.72 5.01
C ARG A 18 13.25 -22.19 6.46
N ASP A 19 12.59 -23.29 6.81
CA ASP A 19 12.62 -23.84 8.16
C ASP A 19 12.17 -22.83 9.24
N ILE A 20 11.24 -21.93 8.90
CA ILE A 20 10.65 -20.96 9.83
C ILE A 20 9.40 -21.60 10.45
N PRO A 21 9.41 -21.97 11.74
CA PRO A 21 8.25 -22.54 12.42
C PRO A 21 7.21 -21.42 12.64
N LEU A 22 6.08 -21.47 11.93
CA LEU A 22 5.01 -20.50 12.16
C LEU A 22 4.29 -20.78 13.48
N ILE A 23 3.90 -19.70 14.17
CA ILE A 23 3.12 -19.71 15.39
C ILE A 23 1.74 -19.06 15.17
N SER A 24 0.78 -19.37 16.05
CA SER A 24 -0.51 -18.70 16.10
C SER A 24 -0.43 -17.44 16.96
N SER A 25 -1.31 -16.47 16.70
CA SER A 25 -1.49 -15.33 17.60
C SER A 25 -2.11 -15.78 18.92
N GLU A 26 -1.83 -15.05 20.00
CA GLU A 26 -2.43 -15.31 21.30
C GLU A 26 -3.97 -15.20 21.22
N GLY A 27 -4.66 -16.26 21.65
CA GLY A 27 -6.12 -16.37 21.56
C GLY A 27 -6.67 -16.73 20.17
N ASP A 28 -5.85 -16.86 19.15
CA ASP A 28 -6.25 -17.33 17.82
C ASP A 28 -6.27 -18.87 17.78
N LYS A 29 -7.42 -19.44 17.39
CA LYS A 29 -7.57 -20.88 17.14
C LYS A 29 -7.26 -21.25 15.68
N GLY A 30 -6.84 -20.25 14.87
CA GLY A 30 -6.55 -20.41 13.46
C GLY A 30 -5.24 -21.15 13.19
N GLN A 31 -4.94 -21.31 11.89
CA GLN A 31 -3.69 -21.89 11.45
C GLN A 31 -2.51 -20.97 11.83
N PRO A 32 -1.34 -21.55 12.20
CA PRO A 32 -0.14 -20.76 12.43
C PRO A 32 0.21 -19.89 11.19
N ALA A 33 0.37 -18.61 11.41
CA ALA A 33 0.58 -17.64 10.34
C ALA A 33 1.62 -16.56 10.67
N TYR A 34 2.21 -16.60 11.86
CA TYR A 34 3.16 -15.59 12.32
C TYR A 34 4.55 -16.19 12.46
N THR A 35 5.57 -15.44 12.06
CA THR A 35 6.96 -15.81 12.39
C THR A 35 7.22 -15.56 13.88
N PRO A 36 8.02 -16.40 14.56
CA PRO A 36 8.40 -16.19 15.97
C PRO A 36 9.05 -14.82 16.20
N GLU A 37 9.91 -14.41 15.27
CA GLU A 37 10.61 -13.13 15.32
C GLU A 37 10.28 -12.27 14.10
N LEU A 38 10.13 -10.96 14.30
CA LEU A 38 9.81 -10.03 13.20
C LEU A 38 10.85 -10.10 12.06
N ASN A 39 12.14 -10.20 12.41
CA ASN A 39 13.21 -10.24 11.42
C ASN A 39 13.14 -11.47 10.49
N GLN A 40 12.49 -12.55 10.90
CA GLN A 40 12.26 -13.71 10.03
C GLN A 40 11.24 -13.44 8.92
N ASN A 41 10.38 -12.41 9.11
CA ASN A 41 9.39 -11.98 8.12
C ASN A 41 9.91 -10.86 7.20
N LEU A 42 11.10 -10.36 7.43
CA LEU A 42 11.68 -9.25 6.68
C LEU A 42 12.96 -9.66 5.94
N PHE A 43 13.24 -9.01 4.81
CA PHE A 43 14.52 -9.17 4.10
C PHE A 43 15.68 -8.61 4.91
N GLU A 44 15.46 -7.43 5.51
CA GLU A 44 16.37 -6.75 6.42
C GLU A 44 15.61 -6.30 7.68
N PRO A 45 16.25 -6.24 8.86
CA PRO A 45 15.64 -5.65 10.04
C PRO A 45 15.10 -4.24 9.74
N LEU A 46 14.04 -3.83 10.44
CA LEU A 46 13.54 -2.45 10.33
C LEU A 46 14.65 -1.45 10.64
N SER A 47 14.85 -0.49 9.73
CA SER A 47 15.68 0.66 10.02
C SER A 47 15.06 1.49 11.15
N LEU A 48 15.86 2.32 11.83
CA LEU A 48 15.36 3.17 12.91
C LEU A 48 14.22 4.08 12.44
N ASP A 49 14.35 4.67 11.26
CA ASP A 49 13.33 5.55 10.68
C ASP A 49 12.05 4.79 10.33
N THR A 50 12.17 3.59 9.72
CA THR A 50 11.04 2.74 9.40
C THR A 50 10.30 2.28 10.65
N ARG A 51 11.04 1.82 11.67
CA ARG A 51 10.47 1.42 12.96
C ARG A 51 9.69 2.58 13.59
N LYS A 52 10.30 3.77 13.67
CA LYS A 52 9.66 4.96 14.21
C LYS A 52 8.38 5.34 13.46
N SER A 53 8.37 5.22 12.12
CA SER A 53 7.19 5.48 11.31
C SER A 53 6.02 4.56 11.70
N PHE A 54 6.26 3.25 11.84
CA PHE A 54 5.22 2.29 12.26
C PHE A 54 4.80 2.45 13.72
N GLU A 55 5.70 2.84 14.62
CA GLU A 55 5.35 3.14 16.03
C GLU A 55 4.46 4.38 16.16
N GLN A 56 4.59 5.35 15.23
CA GLN A 56 3.76 6.55 15.14
C GLN A 56 2.52 6.37 14.26
N GLY A 57 2.45 5.28 13.51
CA GLY A 57 1.30 4.90 12.69
C GLY A 57 0.10 4.50 13.55
N ASP A 58 -1.10 4.60 12.98
CA ASP A 58 -2.35 4.27 13.68
C ASP A 58 -2.73 2.79 13.56
N GLY A 59 -1.99 2.00 12.78
CA GLY A 59 -2.26 0.58 12.49
C GLY A 59 -1.89 -0.37 13.63
N GLY A 60 -0.95 0.05 14.50
CA GLY A 60 -0.41 -0.82 15.56
C GLY A 60 0.32 -2.05 15.01
N GLU A 61 1.03 -1.90 13.89
CA GLU A 61 1.66 -3.01 13.15
C GLU A 61 2.76 -3.71 13.95
N LEU A 62 3.43 -2.97 14.85
CA LEU A 62 4.47 -3.49 15.74
C LEU A 62 3.95 -3.85 17.13
N SER A 63 2.65 -3.75 17.37
CA SER A 63 2.03 -4.07 18.65
C SER A 63 1.42 -5.48 18.66
N GLY A 64 1.30 -6.04 19.87
CA GLY A 64 0.81 -7.41 20.07
C GLY A 64 1.93 -8.41 20.24
N ASN A 65 1.56 -9.65 20.59
CA ASN A 65 2.48 -10.79 20.72
C ASN A 65 1.80 -12.04 20.15
N PRO A 66 2.18 -12.48 18.92
CA PRO A 66 3.11 -11.81 18.01
C PRO A 66 2.56 -10.47 17.47
N ALA A 67 3.45 -9.57 17.01
CA ALA A 67 3.05 -8.32 16.38
C ALA A 67 2.38 -8.58 15.02
N LYS A 68 1.44 -7.71 14.60
CA LYS A 68 0.73 -7.88 13.32
C LYS A 68 1.67 -8.03 12.12
N MET A 69 2.77 -7.27 12.09
CA MET A 69 3.76 -7.34 11.01
C MET A 69 4.51 -8.69 10.96
N GLN A 70 4.44 -9.53 12.01
CA GLN A 70 5.01 -10.88 11.98
C GLN A 70 4.15 -11.87 11.17
N ALA A 71 2.89 -11.53 10.84
CA ALA A 71 2.09 -12.37 9.97
C ALA A 71 2.75 -12.49 8.59
N VAL A 72 2.97 -13.71 8.10
CA VAL A 72 3.63 -13.94 6.80
C VAL A 72 2.85 -13.32 5.63
N HIS A 73 1.57 -13.04 5.81
CA HIS A 73 0.67 -12.40 4.86
C HIS A 73 0.39 -10.92 5.18
N SER A 74 1.21 -10.27 6.01
CA SER A 74 1.09 -8.85 6.34
C SER A 74 1.44 -7.96 5.14
N SER A 75 0.55 -7.02 4.79
CA SER A 75 0.79 -6.00 3.76
C SER A 75 1.90 -5.03 4.17
N SER A 76 1.97 -4.67 5.45
CA SER A 76 3.02 -3.81 5.99
C SER A 76 4.40 -4.47 5.85
N ALA A 77 4.52 -5.77 6.19
CA ALA A 77 5.77 -6.52 5.98
C ALA A 77 6.14 -6.61 4.49
N LEU A 78 5.16 -6.84 3.60
CA LEU A 78 5.38 -6.84 2.16
C LEU A 78 5.87 -5.47 1.68
N GLY A 79 5.21 -4.37 2.12
CA GLY A 79 5.64 -3.01 1.81
C GLY A 79 7.07 -2.73 2.26
N VAL A 80 7.44 -3.10 3.49
CA VAL A 80 8.81 -2.97 4.00
C VAL A 80 9.79 -3.78 3.14
N ASN A 81 9.48 -5.04 2.83
CA ASN A 81 10.35 -5.91 2.02
C ASN A 81 10.57 -5.38 0.60
N ILE A 82 9.59 -4.63 0.04
CA ILE A 82 9.73 -4.03 -1.29
C ILE A 82 10.50 -2.71 -1.24
N PHE A 83 10.25 -1.84 -0.26
CA PHE A 83 10.67 -0.44 -0.36
C PHE A 83 11.86 -0.08 0.54
N GLN A 84 12.00 -0.67 1.75
CA GLN A 84 13.05 -0.29 2.70
C GLN A 84 14.46 -0.53 2.15
N TYR A 85 14.67 -1.65 1.46
CA TYR A 85 15.97 -1.99 0.87
C TYR A 85 16.52 -0.84 -0.01
N TRP A 86 15.67 -0.28 -0.88
CA TRP A 86 16.06 0.80 -1.80
C TRP A 86 16.35 2.12 -1.06
N GLN A 87 15.65 2.36 0.03
CA GLN A 87 15.94 3.46 0.93
C GLN A 87 17.33 3.29 1.58
N ASN A 88 17.60 2.09 2.11
CA ASN A 88 18.84 1.80 2.84
C ASN A 88 20.10 1.92 1.96
N ILE A 89 19.99 1.54 0.68
CA ILE A 89 21.11 1.65 -0.28
C ILE A 89 21.14 3.00 -1.02
N GLY A 90 20.27 3.96 -0.68
CA GLY A 90 20.22 5.29 -1.30
C GLY A 90 19.75 5.31 -2.76
N GLN A 91 19.03 4.27 -3.21
CA GLN A 91 18.52 4.16 -4.59
C GLN A 91 17.01 4.33 -4.67
N VAL A 92 16.48 5.32 -3.94
CA VAL A 92 15.03 5.60 -3.86
C VAL A 92 14.40 5.84 -5.24
N SER A 93 15.09 6.58 -6.12
CA SER A 93 14.58 6.86 -7.46
C SER A 93 14.51 5.63 -8.37
N ALA A 94 15.29 4.57 -8.10
CA ALA A 94 15.23 3.32 -8.84
C ALA A 94 13.89 2.61 -8.62
N VAL A 95 13.49 2.43 -7.37
CA VAL A 95 12.18 1.81 -7.08
C VAL A 95 11.00 2.73 -7.44
N ALA A 96 11.14 4.06 -7.32
CA ALA A 96 10.14 5.00 -7.80
C ALA A 96 9.92 4.87 -9.32
N SER A 97 11.00 4.71 -10.09
CA SER A 97 10.92 4.44 -11.52
C SER A 97 10.27 3.07 -11.82
N ALA A 98 10.62 2.02 -11.08
CA ALA A 98 10.02 0.71 -11.24
C ALA A 98 8.50 0.72 -10.95
N CYS A 99 8.04 1.58 -10.03
CA CYS A 99 6.62 1.85 -9.76
C CYS A 99 5.94 2.69 -10.89
N GLY A 100 6.67 3.15 -11.89
CA GLY A 100 6.13 3.97 -12.98
C GLY A 100 5.92 5.44 -12.62
N PHE A 101 6.43 5.92 -11.50
CA PHE A 101 6.27 7.32 -11.08
C PHE A 101 7.15 8.30 -11.85
N CYS A 102 8.29 7.87 -12.31
CA CYS A 102 9.23 8.68 -13.09
C CYS A 102 9.96 7.82 -14.12
N ARG A 103 10.68 8.46 -15.02
CA ARG A 103 11.57 7.75 -15.98
C ARG A 103 12.81 7.24 -15.26
N LYS A 104 13.35 6.12 -15.72
CA LYS A 104 14.64 5.60 -15.24
C LYS A 104 15.75 6.68 -15.40
N GLY A 105 16.56 6.82 -14.37
CA GLY A 105 17.61 7.85 -14.30
C GLY A 105 17.13 9.24 -13.83
N ASN A 106 15.82 9.42 -13.61
CA ASN A 106 15.30 10.67 -13.05
C ASN A 106 15.37 10.62 -11.51
N ALA A 107 16.36 11.30 -10.93
CA ALA A 107 16.64 11.30 -9.49
C ALA A 107 15.79 12.32 -8.71
N VAL A 108 14.46 12.28 -8.87
CA VAL A 108 13.55 13.22 -8.19
C VAL A 108 13.17 12.79 -6.77
N SER A 109 13.18 11.50 -6.47
CA SER A 109 12.77 10.95 -5.16
C SER A 109 13.99 10.81 -4.25
N GLU A 110 13.91 11.40 -3.05
CA GLU A 110 15.03 11.50 -2.10
C GLU A 110 14.85 10.58 -0.90
N LYS A 111 13.61 10.39 -0.45
CA LYS A 111 13.31 9.64 0.77
C LYS A 111 12.02 8.86 0.63
N ILE A 112 11.97 7.68 1.27
CA ILE A 112 10.74 6.91 1.50
C ILE A 112 10.32 7.08 2.96
N VAL A 113 9.03 7.36 3.18
CA VAL A 113 8.41 7.43 4.50
C VAL A 113 7.26 6.43 4.53
N PHE A 114 7.22 5.58 5.56
CA PHE A 114 6.10 4.65 5.79
C PHE A 114 5.06 5.32 6.69
N GLU A 115 3.79 4.94 6.55
CA GLU A 115 2.68 5.43 7.38
C GLU A 115 2.58 6.97 7.44
N ASP A 116 2.86 7.66 6.32
CA ASP A 116 2.88 9.13 6.27
C ASP A 116 1.44 9.69 6.28
N LYS A 117 1.20 10.70 7.11
CA LYS A 117 -0.14 11.20 7.45
C LYS A 117 -0.49 12.50 6.72
N TYR A 118 -1.65 12.51 6.08
CA TYR A 118 -2.17 13.67 5.34
C TYR A 118 -3.58 14.04 5.81
N PRO A 119 -3.72 14.91 6.83
CA PRO A 119 -5.02 15.33 7.34
C PRO A 119 -5.88 16.01 6.25
N VAL A 120 -7.14 15.62 6.15
CA VAL A 120 -8.11 16.22 5.23
C VAL A 120 -8.70 17.52 5.75
N ASP A 121 -8.68 17.73 7.07
CA ASP A 121 -9.16 18.91 7.77
C ASP A 121 -8.39 19.13 9.06
N ASN A 122 -8.52 20.32 9.67
CA ASN A 122 -7.97 20.65 10.98
C ASN A 122 -8.89 20.27 12.13
N ASN A 123 -10.15 19.94 11.83
CA ASN A 123 -11.14 19.59 12.85
C ASN A 123 -10.92 18.14 13.34
N SER A 124 -10.17 17.99 14.44
CA SER A 124 -9.88 16.69 15.06
C SER A 124 -11.10 16.01 15.67
N ASP A 125 -12.18 16.72 15.96
CA ASP A 125 -13.39 16.12 16.55
C ASP A 125 -14.16 15.30 15.51
N ILE A 126 -14.14 15.75 14.26
CA ILE A 126 -14.78 15.05 13.13
C ILE A 126 -13.80 14.06 12.48
N PHE A 127 -12.58 14.50 12.18
CA PHE A 127 -11.54 13.73 11.51
C PHE A 127 -10.45 13.29 12.48
N ARG A 128 -10.81 12.43 13.43
CA ARG A 128 -9.95 12.00 14.55
C ARG A 128 -8.63 11.38 14.11
N LYS A 129 -8.61 10.74 12.94
CA LYS A 129 -7.42 10.11 12.37
C LYS A 129 -7.16 10.68 10.99
N ALA A 130 -5.95 11.15 10.77
CA ALA A 130 -5.49 11.50 9.43
C ALA A 130 -5.38 10.22 8.57
N PRO A 131 -5.68 10.27 7.26
CA PRO A 131 -5.34 9.17 6.38
C PRO A 131 -3.85 8.87 6.44
N ASN A 132 -3.50 7.63 6.80
CA ASN A 132 -2.16 7.09 6.68
C ASN A 132 -1.99 6.51 5.29
N ILE A 133 -0.91 6.83 4.63
CA ILE A 133 -0.52 6.24 3.36
C ILE A 133 0.65 5.30 3.61
N ASP A 134 0.53 4.06 3.17
CA ASP A 134 1.47 2.99 3.53
C ASP A 134 2.92 3.32 3.16
N VAL A 135 3.16 3.86 1.95
CA VAL A 135 4.49 4.25 1.48
C VAL A 135 4.41 5.56 0.72
N VAL A 136 5.25 6.53 1.07
CA VAL A 136 5.31 7.83 0.40
C VAL A 136 6.75 8.19 0.04
N PHE A 137 6.98 8.47 -1.23
CA PHE A 137 8.22 9.04 -1.70
C PHE A 137 8.16 10.56 -1.58
N HIS A 138 9.09 11.12 -0.85
CA HIS A 138 9.31 12.57 -0.79
C HIS A 138 10.23 12.95 -1.95
N ASN A 139 9.76 13.83 -2.79
CA ASN A 139 10.50 14.30 -3.95
C ASN A 139 11.16 15.65 -3.66
N ASN A 140 12.21 15.95 -4.39
CA ASN A 140 12.93 17.23 -4.29
C ASN A 140 12.07 18.43 -4.72
N ASP A 141 12.51 19.63 -4.37
CA ASP A 141 11.73 20.85 -4.62
C ASP A 141 11.61 21.22 -6.09
N SER A 142 12.49 20.74 -6.96
CA SER A 142 12.40 20.97 -8.40
C SER A 142 11.34 20.11 -9.08
N SER A 143 10.86 19.05 -8.41
CA SER A 143 9.81 18.18 -8.97
C SER A 143 8.45 18.85 -8.93
N GLN A 144 7.70 18.74 -10.04
CA GLN A 144 6.29 19.11 -10.10
C GLN A 144 5.49 18.31 -9.04
N PHE A 145 5.73 17.01 -8.97
CA PHE A 145 5.08 16.15 -7.98
C PHE A 145 5.89 16.14 -6.69
N LYS A 146 5.34 16.72 -5.65
CA LYS A 146 5.99 16.76 -4.33
C LYS A 146 5.99 15.39 -3.64
N ARG A 147 5.00 14.55 -3.97
CA ARG A 147 4.85 13.21 -3.40
C ARG A 147 4.46 12.19 -4.46
N PHE A 148 5.07 11.00 -4.35
CA PHE A 148 4.51 9.78 -4.93
C PHE A 148 4.03 8.91 -3.77
N ALA A 149 2.74 8.61 -3.77
CA ALA A 149 2.06 7.89 -2.70
C ALA A 149 1.70 6.49 -3.17
N VAL A 150 1.84 5.49 -2.32
CA VAL A 150 1.51 4.09 -2.61
C VAL A 150 0.60 3.56 -1.53
N GLU A 151 -0.57 3.09 -1.92
CA GLU A 151 -1.45 2.25 -1.10
C GLU A 151 -1.16 0.80 -1.41
N CYS A 152 -0.78 0.03 -0.39
CA CYS A 152 -0.33 -1.36 -0.48
C CYS A 152 -1.43 -2.33 -0.07
N LYS A 153 -1.74 -3.32 -0.91
CA LYS A 153 -2.73 -4.36 -0.60
C LYS A 153 -2.19 -5.75 -0.87
N PHE A 154 -2.30 -6.62 0.12
CA PHE A 154 -1.89 -8.02 0.04
C PHE A 154 -3.09 -8.94 0.24
N SER A 155 -3.10 -9.74 1.30
CA SER A 155 -4.19 -10.69 1.57
C SER A 155 -5.46 -10.03 2.10
N GLU A 156 -5.35 -8.88 2.77
CA GLU A 156 -6.48 -8.18 3.39
C GLU A 156 -7.51 -7.67 2.37
N ALA A 157 -7.10 -7.39 1.13
CA ALA A 157 -8.03 -7.04 0.06
C ALA A 157 -9.06 -8.17 -0.20
N TYR A 158 -8.69 -9.41 0.08
CA TYR A 158 -9.52 -10.61 -0.13
C TYR A 158 -10.05 -11.19 1.19
N GLY A 159 -9.90 -10.46 2.28
CA GLY A 159 -10.41 -10.84 3.60
C GLY A 159 -11.94 -10.76 3.70
N SER A 160 -12.47 -11.25 4.81
CA SER A 160 -13.93 -11.24 5.06
C SER A 160 -14.47 -9.90 5.56
N GLN A 161 -13.62 -8.92 5.82
CA GLN A 161 -14.06 -7.62 6.34
C GLN A 161 -14.67 -6.77 5.24
N LYS A 162 -15.92 -6.34 5.46
CA LYS A 162 -16.60 -5.40 4.56
C LYS A 162 -16.05 -3.98 4.75
N HIS A 163 -16.00 -3.22 3.67
CA HIS A 163 -15.66 -1.81 3.71
C HIS A 163 -16.82 -1.00 4.29
N ASN A 164 -16.53 -0.11 5.24
CA ASN A 164 -17.55 0.74 5.86
C ASN A 164 -17.97 1.94 4.99
N GLY A 165 -17.37 2.08 3.81
CA GLY A 165 -17.62 3.23 2.93
C GLY A 165 -17.01 4.54 3.45
N LEU A 166 -17.40 5.64 2.82
CA LEU A 166 -16.97 6.98 3.20
C LEU A 166 -17.96 7.58 4.21
N LYS A 167 -17.45 8.19 5.28
CA LYS A 167 -18.31 8.92 6.25
C LYS A 167 -18.89 10.17 5.58
N PRO A 168 -20.18 10.53 5.82
CA PRO A 168 -20.82 11.72 5.23
C PRO A 168 -20.05 13.02 5.43
N ALA A 169 -19.40 13.21 6.59
CA ALA A 169 -18.59 14.39 6.87
C ALA A 169 -17.51 14.71 5.82
N TYR A 170 -17.00 13.68 5.09
CA TYR A 170 -16.06 13.93 4.00
C TYR A 170 -16.71 14.64 2.80
N LEU A 171 -18.02 14.46 2.59
CA LEU A 171 -18.75 15.12 1.50
C LEU A 171 -18.96 16.63 1.76
N GLU A 172 -18.86 17.06 3.00
CA GLU A 172 -18.99 18.47 3.42
C GLU A 172 -17.72 19.29 3.15
N LEU A 173 -16.60 18.64 2.79
CA LEU A 173 -15.35 19.31 2.44
C LEU A 173 -15.41 19.95 1.05
N ILE A 174 -16.37 20.83 0.78
CA ILE A 174 -16.74 21.34 -0.55
C ILE A 174 -15.54 21.92 -1.32
N GLN A 175 -14.64 22.63 -0.64
CA GLN A 175 -13.46 23.23 -1.30
C GLN A 175 -12.51 22.15 -1.87
N LEU A 176 -12.41 20.98 -1.22
CA LEU A 176 -11.58 19.87 -1.71
C LEU A 176 -12.21 19.15 -2.90
N TRP A 177 -13.54 19.27 -3.09
CA TRP A 177 -14.27 18.63 -4.17
C TRP A 177 -14.44 19.49 -5.42
N SER A 178 -14.22 20.81 -5.33
CA SER A 178 -14.60 21.79 -6.35
C SER A 178 -14.10 21.50 -7.78
N ASP A 179 -12.93 20.86 -7.92
CA ASP A 179 -12.27 20.56 -9.19
C ASP A 179 -12.10 19.06 -9.47
N ILE A 180 -12.86 18.21 -8.74
CA ILE A 180 -12.90 16.75 -8.89
C ILE A 180 -14.36 16.23 -8.79
N PRO A 181 -15.27 16.69 -9.67
CA PRO A 181 -16.70 16.41 -9.57
C PRO A 181 -17.07 14.94 -9.80
N ASN A 182 -16.33 14.19 -10.63
CA ASN A 182 -16.61 12.78 -10.87
C ASN A 182 -16.29 11.93 -9.63
N LEU A 183 -15.15 12.20 -8.97
CA LEU A 183 -14.79 11.56 -7.73
C LEU A 183 -15.75 11.93 -6.60
N TYR A 184 -16.24 13.18 -6.56
CA TYR A 184 -17.28 13.60 -5.62
C TYR A 184 -18.60 12.86 -5.81
N ASN A 185 -19.05 12.70 -7.06
CA ASN A 185 -20.26 11.97 -7.37
C ASN A 185 -20.13 10.48 -6.99
N PHE A 186 -18.98 9.89 -7.27
CA PHE A 186 -18.68 8.54 -6.84
C PHE A 186 -18.64 8.43 -5.30
N ALA A 187 -18.02 9.37 -4.60
CA ALA A 187 -17.97 9.43 -3.14
C ALA A 187 -19.36 9.40 -2.49
N LYS A 188 -20.35 10.06 -3.08
CA LYS A 188 -21.75 10.02 -2.61
C LYS A 188 -22.35 8.62 -2.72
N SER A 189 -22.00 7.84 -3.74
CA SER A 189 -22.53 6.50 -3.95
C SER A 189 -21.93 5.42 -3.03
N ILE A 190 -20.85 5.74 -2.31
CA ILE A 190 -20.18 4.83 -1.37
C ILE A 190 -20.38 5.21 0.11
N CYS A 191 -21.53 5.80 0.43
CA CYS A 191 -21.95 6.14 1.77
C CYS A 191 -23.31 5.48 2.13
N PRO A 192 -23.39 4.14 2.44
CA PRO A 192 -22.33 3.13 2.57
C PRO A 192 -21.80 2.60 1.23
N ASP A 193 -20.63 1.92 1.27
CA ASP A 193 -20.08 1.29 0.08
C ASP A 193 -20.72 -0.08 -0.16
N GLU A 194 -21.60 -0.15 -1.16
CA GLU A 194 -22.21 -1.38 -1.64
C GLU A 194 -21.72 -1.76 -3.06
N ASN A 195 -20.84 -0.93 -3.66
CA ASN A 195 -20.46 -1.05 -5.05
C ASN A 195 -19.19 -1.89 -5.25
N PHE A 196 -18.24 -1.78 -4.34
CA PHE A 196 -16.95 -2.45 -4.43
C PHE A 196 -16.78 -3.47 -3.30
N ILE A 197 -16.21 -4.62 -3.65
CA ILE A 197 -16.02 -5.75 -2.74
C ILE A 197 -14.56 -5.80 -2.27
N TYR A 198 -13.61 -5.62 -3.18
CA TYR A 198 -12.17 -5.80 -2.94
C TYR A 198 -11.40 -4.48 -2.89
N LEU A 199 -11.77 -3.51 -3.73
CA LEU A 199 -11.12 -2.20 -3.73
C LEU A 199 -11.69 -1.32 -2.60
N HIS A 200 -10.86 -0.97 -1.62
CA HIS A 200 -11.25 -0.04 -0.56
C HIS A 200 -11.25 1.41 -1.07
N SER A 201 -12.23 1.74 -1.91
CA SER A 201 -12.34 3.02 -2.60
C SER A 201 -12.43 4.23 -1.66
N ALA A 202 -13.11 4.09 -0.51
CA ALA A 202 -13.18 5.12 0.52
C ALA A 202 -11.80 5.48 1.08
N GLN A 203 -10.88 4.53 1.19
CA GLN A 203 -9.50 4.77 1.62
C GLN A 203 -8.74 5.58 0.56
N LEU A 204 -8.82 5.18 -0.71
CA LEU A 204 -8.19 5.90 -1.81
C LEU A 204 -8.69 7.34 -1.93
N ILE A 205 -10.01 7.56 -1.75
CA ILE A 205 -10.59 8.92 -1.71
C ILE A 205 -9.98 9.74 -0.58
N LYS A 206 -9.85 9.20 0.63
CA LYS A 206 -9.23 9.91 1.76
C LYS A 206 -7.79 10.29 1.45
N HIS A 207 -7.03 9.40 0.79
CA HIS A 207 -5.65 9.71 0.36
C HIS A 207 -5.62 10.83 -0.67
N VAL A 208 -6.49 10.78 -1.68
CA VAL A 208 -6.61 11.87 -2.68
C VAL A 208 -6.94 13.20 -2.00
N LEU A 209 -7.91 13.25 -1.09
CA LEU A 209 -8.29 14.48 -0.39
C LEU A 209 -7.17 15.03 0.48
N GLY A 210 -6.49 14.18 1.25
CA GLY A 210 -5.37 14.60 2.11
C GLY A 210 -4.17 15.13 1.31
N LEU A 211 -3.77 14.40 0.26
CA LEU A 211 -2.69 14.81 -0.63
C LEU A 211 -3.05 16.10 -1.40
N LYS A 212 -4.27 16.17 -1.94
CA LYS A 212 -4.77 17.35 -2.67
C LYS A 212 -4.81 18.59 -1.77
N ARG A 213 -5.25 18.44 -0.52
CA ARG A 213 -5.25 19.53 0.45
C ARG A 213 -3.85 20.12 0.65
N LYS A 214 -2.84 19.26 0.73
CA LYS A 214 -1.46 19.69 1.04
C LYS A 214 -0.68 20.15 -0.18
N PHE A 215 -0.87 19.52 -1.34
CA PHE A 215 -0.01 19.71 -2.52
C PHE A 215 -0.77 20.21 -3.76
N GLY A 216 -2.10 20.38 -3.66
CA GLY A 216 -2.96 20.62 -4.84
C GLY A 216 -3.16 19.37 -5.69
N LYS A 217 -4.10 19.44 -6.64
CA LYS A 217 -4.47 18.31 -7.50
C LYS A 217 -3.30 17.75 -8.32
N ASN A 218 -2.40 18.60 -8.76
CA ASN A 218 -1.29 18.25 -9.65
C ASN A 218 0.05 18.04 -8.91
N GLY A 219 0.04 18.08 -7.56
CA GLY A 219 1.26 17.99 -6.76
C GLY A 219 1.63 16.57 -6.28
N PHE A 220 0.85 15.56 -6.65
CA PHE A 220 1.09 14.18 -6.25
C PHE A 220 0.72 13.17 -7.32
N ARG A 221 1.23 11.95 -7.18
CA ARG A 221 0.75 10.75 -7.88
C ARG A 221 0.37 9.71 -6.84
N LEU A 222 -0.70 8.95 -7.08
CA LEU A 222 -1.15 7.86 -6.21
C LEU A 222 -1.13 6.54 -6.97
N LEU A 223 -0.40 5.57 -6.45
CA LEU A 223 -0.33 4.20 -6.94
C LEU A 223 -1.10 3.27 -5.99
N TYR A 224 -2.00 2.48 -6.53
CA TYR A 224 -2.56 1.31 -5.86
C TYR A 224 -1.71 0.09 -6.21
N LEU A 225 -0.99 -0.44 -5.24
CA LEU A 225 -0.09 -1.58 -5.40
C LEU A 225 -0.70 -2.79 -4.71
N TRP A 226 -1.15 -3.79 -5.49
CA TRP A 226 -1.86 -4.94 -4.93
C TRP A 226 -1.25 -6.26 -5.36
N TYR A 227 -1.53 -7.31 -4.58
CA TYR A 227 -1.16 -8.66 -4.97
C TYR A 227 -2.25 -9.25 -5.87
N ASP A 228 -1.94 -9.44 -7.14
CA ASP A 228 -2.88 -9.98 -8.11
C ASP A 228 -3.04 -11.49 -7.95
N VAL A 229 -4.25 -11.99 -8.15
CA VAL A 229 -4.59 -13.42 -8.06
C VAL A 229 -5.41 -13.86 -9.27
N PHE A 230 -5.24 -15.11 -9.65
CA PHE A 230 -6.08 -15.71 -10.69
C PHE A 230 -7.48 -16.03 -10.16
N GLY A 231 -8.45 -16.18 -11.09
CA GLY A 231 -9.81 -16.57 -10.79
C GLY A 231 -10.78 -15.42 -10.62
N LYS A 232 -12.01 -15.75 -10.16
CA LYS A 232 -13.14 -14.81 -10.13
C LYS A 232 -12.87 -13.59 -9.22
N GLU A 233 -12.30 -13.80 -8.04
CA GLU A 233 -12.06 -12.72 -7.07
C GLU A 233 -11.05 -11.71 -7.61
N GLY A 234 -9.93 -12.18 -8.20
CA GLY A 234 -8.97 -11.30 -8.84
C GLY A 234 -9.52 -10.58 -10.07
N ALA A 235 -10.40 -11.24 -10.86
CA ALA A 235 -11.05 -10.60 -12.00
C ALA A 235 -11.97 -9.45 -11.55
N VAL A 236 -12.77 -9.65 -10.51
CA VAL A 236 -13.62 -8.60 -9.94
C VAL A 236 -12.78 -7.46 -9.38
N HIS A 237 -11.70 -7.77 -8.66
CA HIS A 237 -10.81 -6.74 -8.10
C HIS A 237 -10.19 -5.87 -9.20
N ARG A 238 -9.71 -6.48 -10.31
CA ARG A 238 -9.20 -5.73 -11.46
C ARG A 238 -10.25 -4.80 -12.08
N ASP A 239 -11.49 -5.29 -12.25
CA ASP A 239 -12.61 -4.49 -12.77
C ASP A 239 -12.94 -3.29 -11.85
N GLU A 240 -12.90 -3.47 -10.54
CA GLU A 240 -13.09 -2.39 -9.56
C GLU A 240 -11.95 -1.35 -9.62
N ILE A 241 -10.71 -1.79 -9.78
CA ILE A 241 -9.55 -0.92 -9.97
C ILE A 241 -9.70 -0.09 -11.25
N ASP A 242 -10.07 -0.73 -12.36
CA ASP A 242 -10.26 -0.06 -13.65
C ASP A 242 -11.38 0.98 -13.59
N LYS A 243 -12.49 0.68 -12.90
CA LYS A 243 -13.58 1.63 -12.67
C LYS A 243 -13.11 2.84 -11.87
N PHE A 244 -12.37 2.63 -10.78
CA PHE A 244 -11.84 3.73 -9.98
C PHE A 244 -10.82 4.56 -10.78
N TYR A 245 -9.98 3.90 -11.58
CA TYR A 245 -9.02 4.57 -12.46
C TYR A 245 -9.72 5.53 -13.44
N GLU A 246 -10.78 5.10 -14.12
CA GLU A 246 -11.51 5.94 -15.08
C GLU A 246 -12.18 7.15 -14.39
N ILE A 247 -12.71 6.98 -13.17
CA ILE A 247 -13.27 8.08 -12.37
C ILE A 247 -12.19 9.09 -12.00
N ALA A 248 -11.06 8.63 -11.47
CA ALA A 248 -9.95 9.49 -11.07
C ALA A 248 -9.35 10.23 -12.28
N LYS A 249 -9.19 9.55 -13.41
CA LYS A 249 -8.70 10.09 -14.68
C LYS A 249 -9.61 11.17 -15.24
N ALA A 250 -10.93 11.00 -15.15
CA ALA A 250 -11.90 12.00 -15.61
C ALA A 250 -11.77 13.35 -14.88
N ASP A 251 -11.28 13.32 -13.63
CA ASP A 251 -10.97 14.50 -12.83
C ASP A 251 -9.51 14.97 -12.96
N GLY A 252 -8.70 14.29 -13.76
CA GLY A 252 -7.27 14.61 -13.93
C GLY A 252 -6.42 14.29 -12.70
N ILE A 253 -6.87 13.37 -11.84
CA ILE A 253 -6.06 12.83 -10.72
C ILE A 253 -5.07 11.82 -11.28
N TYR A 254 -3.80 11.98 -10.95
CA TYR A 254 -2.72 11.05 -11.34
C TYR A 254 -2.78 9.77 -10.47
N PHE A 255 -3.81 8.97 -10.71
CA PHE A 255 -3.96 7.63 -10.12
C PHE A 255 -3.44 6.58 -11.10
N SER A 256 -2.78 5.56 -10.58
CA SER A 256 -2.35 4.37 -11.33
C SER A 256 -2.46 3.13 -10.46
N ALA A 257 -2.43 1.97 -11.09
CA ALA A 257 -2.44 0.70 -10.40
C ALA A 257 -1.40 -0.25 -10.98
N MET A 258 -0.79 -1.07 -10.13
CA MET A 258 0.22 -2.06 -10.51
C MET A 258 0.17 -3.25 -9.57
N SER A 259 0.35 -4.46 -10.09
CA SER A 259 0.50 -5.61 -9.20
C SER A 259 1.93 -5.71 -8.65
N TYR A 260 2.07 -6.29 -7.46
CA TYR A 260 3.39 -6.61 -6.88
C TYR A 260 4.21 -7.51 -7.80
N GLN A 261 3.55 -8.47 -8.45
CA GLN A 261 4.21 -9.36 -9.39
C GLN A 261 4.86 -8.58 -10.55
N ARG A 262 4.12 -7.61 -11.12
CA ARG A 262 4.66 -6.75 -12.18
C ARG A 262 5.82 -5.90 -11.69
N LEU A 263 5.71 -5.29 -10.50
CA LEU A 263 6.79 -4.51 -9.90
C LEU A 263 8.05 -5.36 -9.71
N ILE A 264 7.92 -6.57 -9.14
CA ILE A 264 9.06 -7.47 -8.91
C ILE A 264 9.68 -7.90 -10.23
N LEU A 265 8.88 -8.17 -11.28
CA LEU A 265 9.42 -8.50 -12.61
C LEU A 265 10.19 -7.32 -13.22
N VAL A 266 9.73 -6.08 -13.08
CA VAL A 266 10.46 -4.87 -13.51
C VAL A 266 11.78 -4.74 -12.75
N LEU A 267 11.75 -4.84 -11.42
CA LEU A 267 12.96 -4.81 -10.58
C LEU A 267 13.95 -5.94 -10.96
N SER A 268 13.44 -7.13 -11.18
CA SER A 268 14.25 -8.29 -11.60
C SER A 268 14.92 -8.06 -12.95
N LYS A 269 14.19 -7.54 -13.92
CA LYS A 269 14.72 -7.24 -15.25
C LYS A 269 15.83 -6.19 -15.23
N GLU A 270 15.67 -5.16 -14.40
CA GLU A 270 16.51 -3.97 -14.41
C GLU A 270 17.70 -4.05 -13.46
N TYR A 271 17.56 -4.78 -12.33
CA TYR A 271 18.50 -4.69 -11.21
C TYR A 271 19.00 -6.04 -10.66
N ARG A 272 18.65 -7.18 -11.30
CA ARG A 272 19.02 -8.50 -10.81
C ARG A 272 20.53 -8.70 -10.63
N GLN A 273 21.32 -8.16 -11.54
CA GLN A 273 22.77 -8.34 -11.51
C GLN A 273 23.42 -7.62 -10.33
N GLU A 274 22.94 -6.43 -10.01
CA GLU A 274 23.50 -5.57 -8.96
C GLU A 274 22.94 -5.91 -7.58
N HIS A 275 21.70 -6.44 -7.51
CA HIS A 275 20.96 -6.69 -6.27
C HIS A 275 20.46 -8.14 -6.17
N THR A 276 21.34 -9.11 -6.49
CA THR A 276 20.98 -10.54 -6.68
C THR A 276 20.25 -11.14 -5.47
N SER A 277 20.75 -10.95 -4.24
CA SER A 277 20.15 -11.53 -3.04
C SER A 277 18.77 -10.95 -2.72
N TYR A 278 18.60 -9.64 -2.86
CA TYR A 278 17.32 -8.98 -2.69
C TYR A 278 16.29 -9.43 -3.73
N ILE A 279 16.66 -9.39 -5.00
CA ILE A 279 15.77 -9.80 -6.10
C ILE A 279 15.38 -11.28 -5.97
N LYS A 280 16.34 -12.14 -5.59
CA LYS A 280 16.07 -13.56 -5.32
C LYS A 280 15.01 -13.69 -4.21
N TYR A 281 15.20 -12.99 -3.07
CA TYR A 281 14.28 -13.05 -1.94
C TYR A 281 12.86 -12.64 -2.33
N VAL A 282 12.68 -11.47 -2.95
CA VAL A 282 11.33 -10.98 -3.28
C VAL A 282 10.67 -11.83 -4.36
N SER A 283 11.45 -12.38 -5.31
CA SER A 283 10.94 -13.26 -6.36
C SER A 283 10.49 -14.62 -5.80
N GLU A 284 11.32 -15.28 -4.98
CA GLU A 284 10.99 -16.57 -4.37
C GLU A 284 9.79 -16.50 -3.44
N ARG A 285 9.60 -15.35 -2.80
CA ARG A 285 8.52 -15.18 -1.84
C ARG A 285 7.20 -14.77 -2.48
N TYR A 286 7.24 -13.87 -3.45
CA TYR A 286 6.04 -13.19 -3.92
C TYR A 286 5.65 -13.51 -5.38
N LEU A 287 6.52 -14.09 -6.20
CA LEU A 287 6.19 -14.62 -7.53
C LEU A 287 5.85 -16.11 -7.46
#